data_01fbd433e4c4b1432b17864b99e19b0b
#
_entry.id   01fbd433e4c4b1432b17864b99e19b0b
#
_cell.length_a   1.000
_cell.length_b   1.000
_cell.length_c   1.000
_cell.angle_alpha   90.00
_cell.angle_beta   90.00
_cell.angle_gamma   90.00
#
_symmetry.space_group_name_H-M   'P 1'
#
loop_
_entity.id
_entity.type
_entity.pdbx_description
1 polymer ?
#
loop_
_entity_poly.entity_id
_entity_poly.type
_entity_poly.pdbx_seq_one_letter_code
_entity_poly.pdbx_strand_id
1 'polypeptide(L)'
;FLDNGLQEIMEKPYCENIEVIDLSENPKFEEILEQKRLELSHRKLKVEEGQVAALTCCILPERKTRILFELDLLVADVQSMQIILRNLATAYIGRELPEESKNWNFGVYLENQHKDEAEERKLAKEYWNKRVQDMPLGPELPLAKKPSNITEMKFNRRIVRLQKEEWEVLQRKAAENQITPAILLLSAYAYVLERWSSNKKFVINIPFFNRKTEYPGIEEVVADFTTLLLLEINLEKKKTFKEVVEMIKKQLYQDMKYTSYSGVQVQRDIAQLSGERQIIA
;
A
#
# COMPACT_ATOMS: atom_id res chain seq x y z
N PHE A 1 10.78 6.04 -16.45
CA PHE A 1 11.17 7.15 -15.56
C PHE A 1 12.34 7.90 -16.18
N LEU A 2 12.35 9.22 -16.06
CA LEU A 2 13.39 10.09 -16.59
C LEU A 2 14.37 10.51 -15.47
N ASP A 3 15.61 10.87 -15.86
CA ASP A 3 16.66 11.29 -14.91
C ASP A 3 16.27 12.51 -14.04
N ASN A 4 15.32 13.31 -14.50
CA ASN A 4 14.78 14.46 -13.79
C ASN A 4 13.66 14.09 -12.78
N GLY A 5 13.37 12.80 -12.63
CA GLY A 5 12.32 12.27 -11.74
C GLY A 5 10.90 12.36 -12.31
N LEU A 6 10.74 12.72 -13.58
CA LEU A 6 9.44 12.69 -14.26
C LEU A 6 9.14 11.27 -14.79
N GLN A 7 7.86 11.03 -15.04
CA GLN A 7 7.37 9.84 -15.73
C GLN A 7 6.93 10.23 -17.12
N GLU A 8 7.31 9.44 -18.10
CA GLU A 8 6.86 9.56 -19.47
C GLU A 8 5.99 8.37 -19.83
N ILE A 9 4.82 8.62 -20.40
CA ILE A 9 3.95 7.58 -20.95
C ILE A 9 4.49 7.24 -22.34
N MET A 10 4.94 5.99 -22.50
CA MET A 10 5.48 5.52 -23.77
C MET A 10 4.37 5.40 -24.83
N GLU A 11 4.66 5.76 -26.08
CA GLU A 11 3.73 5.58 -27.20
C GLU A 11 3.40 4.10 -27.46
N LYS A 12 4.35 3.21 -27.19
CA LYS A 12 4.17 1.76 -27.31
C LYS A 12 4.37 1.10 -25.95
N PRO A 13 3.44 0.26 -25.53
CA PRO A 13 3.60 -0.48 -24.28
C PRO A 13 4.81 -1.42 -24.37
N TYR A 14 5.49 -1.61 -23.24
CA TYR A 14 6.45 -2.70 -23.13
C TYR A 14 5.68 -4.02 -23.19
N CYS A 15 5.92 -4.77 -24.26
CA CYS A 15 5.30 -6.10 -24.44
C CYS A 15 6.37 -7.17 -24.35
N GLU A 16 6.38 -7.90 -23.24
CA GLU A 16 7.01 -9.23 -23.19
C GLU A 16 6.02 -10.30 -23.63
N ASN A 17 6.55 -11.36 -24.22
CA ASN A 17 5.74 -12.56 -24.44
C ASN A 17 5.33 -13.15 -23.09
N ILE A 18 4.08 -13.57 -22.98
CA ILE A 18 3.60 -14.30 -21.81
C ILE A 18 4.38 -15.60 -21.72
N GLU A 19 5.09 -15.81 -20.62
CA GLU A 19 5.77 -17.06 -20.33
C GLU A 19 4.73 -18.15 -20.05
N VAL A 20 4.79 -19.26 -20.79
CA VAL A 20 3.90 -20.42 -20.57
C VAL A 20 4.75 -21.61 -20.13
N ILE A 21 4.45 -22.17 -18.98
CA ILE A 21 5.12 -23.34 -18.42
C ILE A 21 4.10 -24.47 -18.34
N ASP A 22 4.34 -25.55 -19.10
CA ASP A 22 3.49 -26.74 -19.07
C ASP A 22 3.96 -27.71 -17.97
N LEU A 23 3.15 -27.85 -16.94
CA LEU A 23 3.33 -28.75 -15.81
C LEU A 23 2.21 -29.82 -15.75
N SER A 24 1.38 -29.93 -16.79
CA SER A 24 0.18 -30.76 -16.78
C SER A 24 0.46 -32.27 -16.53
N GLU A 25 1.62 -32.75 -16.94
CA GLU A 25 2.04 -34.14 -16.74
C GLU A 25 3.20 -34.31 -15.74
N ASN A 26 3.61 -33.22 -15.09
CA ASN A 26 4.74 -33.26 -14.18
C ASN A 26 4.30 -33.63 -12.75
N PRO A 27 4.76 -34.76 -12.18
CA PRO A 27 4.35 -35.18 -10.82
C PRO A 27 4.84 -34.24 -9.71
N LYS A 28 5.83 -33.38 -10.00
CA LYS A 28 6.38 -32.38 -9.06
C LYS A 28 5.88 -30.96 -9.34
N PHE A 29 4.72 -30.84 -10.00
CA PHE A 29 4.22 -29.52 -10.41
C PHE A 29 4.07 -28.52 -9.25
N GLU A 30 3.71 -28.96 -8.05
CA GLU A 30 3.56 -28.10 -6.89
C GLU A 30 4.90 -27.52 -6.42
N GLU A 31 5.96 -28.34 -6.39
CA GLU A 31 7.31 -27.88 -6.04
C GLU A 31 7.83 -26.84 -7.04
N ILE A 32 7.66 -27.12 -8.34
CA ILE A 32 8.08 -26.22 -9.42
C ILE A 32 7.30 -24.92 -9.39
N LEU A 33 5.98 -25.00 -9.19
CA LEU A 33 5.12 -23.82 -9.06
C LEU A 33 5.54 -22.93 -7.89
N GLU A 34 5.85 -23.53 -6.74
CA GLU A 34 6.29 -22.78 -5.56
C GLU A 34 7.68 -22.16 -5.76
N GLN A 35 8.61 -22.88 -6.40
CA GLN A 35 9.92 -22.34 -6.76
C GLN A 35 9.77 -21.15 -7.71
N LYS A 36 8.93 -21.26 -8.75
CA LYS A 36 8.66 -20.18 -9.70
C LYS A 36 8.02 -18.98 -8.99
N ARG A 37 7.07 -19.22 -8.11
CA ARG A 37 6.46 -18.16 -7.30
C ARG A 37 7.49 -17.42 -6.44
N LEU A 38 8.42 -18.14 -5.82
CA LEU A 38 9.50 -17.56 -5.02
C LEU A 38 10.48 -16.75 -5.88
N GLU A 39 10.86 -17.27 -7.05
CA GLU A 39 11.70 -16.56 -8.02
C GLU A 39 11.07 -15.22 -8.41
N LEU A 40 9.80 -15.26 -8.89
CA LEU A 40 9.09 -14.08 -9.34
C LEU A 40 8.82 -13.08 -8.20
N SER A 41 8.59 -13.55 -6.98
CA SER A 41 8.37 -12.67 -5.83
C SER A 41 9.57 -11.81 -5.42
N HIS A 42 10.76 -12.10 -5.96
CA HIS A 42 11.99 -11.35 -5.71
C HIS A 42 12.62 -10.78 -6.99
N ARG A 43 11.98 -11.05 -8.15
CA ARG A 43 12.40 -10.48 -9.42
C ARG A 43 12.16 -8.95 -9.40
N LYS A 44 13.13 -8.20 -9.90
CA LYS A 44 12.95 -6.77 -10.15
C LYS A 44 12.54 -6.57 -11.60
N LEU A 45 11.43 -5.93 -11.82
CA LEU A 45 11.01 -5.50 -13.14
C LEU A 45 11.90 -4.33 -13.61
N LYS A 46 12.10 -4.19 -14.90
CA LYS A 46 12.90 -3.13 -15.50
C LYS A 46 12.03 -1.88 -15.72
N VAL A 47 11.63 -1.27 -14.63
CA VAL A 47 10.68 -0.14 -14.65
C VAL A 47 11.22 1.07 -15.44
N GLU A 48 12.55 1.25 -15.51
CA GLU A 48 13.21 2.27 -16.29
C GLU A 48 13.01 2.06 -17.81
N GLU A 49 12.85 0.79 -18.23
CA GLU A 49 12.56 0.42 -19.63
C GLU A 49 11.05 0.35 -19.91
N GLY A 50 10.21 0.68 -18.92
CA GLY A 50 8.74 0.60 -19.03
C GLY A 50 8.14 -0.76 -18.71
N GLN A 51 8.93 -1.74 -18.24
CA GLN A 51 8.43 -3.03 -17.76
C GLN A 51 7.83 -2.84 -16.36
N VAL A 52 6.53 -2.62 -16.28
CA VAL A 52 5.81 -2.38 -15.03
C VAL A 52 4.91 -3.54 -14.60
N ALA A 53 4.72 -4.51 -15.50
CA ALA A 53 3.95 -5.72 -15.23
C ALA A 53 4.54 -6.90 -16.01
N ALA A 54 4.32 -8.11 -15.50
CA ALA A 54 4.64 -9.35 -16.20
C ALA A 54 3.63 -10.44 -15.83
N LEU A 55 3.47 -11.42 -16.71
CA LEU A 55 2.51 -12.50 -16.55
C LEU A 55 3.13 -13.83 -16.94
N THR A 56 3.04 -14.82 -16.06
CA THR A 56 3.47 -16.20 -16.30
C THR A 56 2.26 -17.12 -16.13
N CYS A 57 1.99 -17.98 -17.12
CA CYS A 57 0.93 -18.98 -17.10
C CYS A 57 1.52 -20.36 -16.87
N CYS A 58 1.12 -21.03 -15.79
CA CYS A 58 1.49 -22.43 -15.52
C CYS A 58 0.29 -23.33 -15.79
N ILE A 59 0.39 -24.21 -16.80
CA ILE A 59 -0.62 -25.22 -17.08
C ILE A 59 -0.42 -26.37 -16.09
N LEU A 60 -1.45 -26.69 -15.33
CA LEU A 60 -1.42 -27.68 -14.26
C LEU A 60 -2.24 -28.92 -14.63
N PRO A 61 -2.09 -30.05 -13.92
CA PRO A 61 -2.98 -31.20 -14.04
C PRO A 61 -4.46 -30.81 -13.92
N GLU A 62 -5.35 -31.68 -14.35
CA GLU A 62 -6.81 -31.50 -14.31
C GLU A 62 -7.32 -30.27 -15.08
N ARG A 63 -6.63 -29.85 -16.13
CA ARG A 63 -6.97 -28.69 -16.97
C ARG A 63 -7.05 -27.38 -16.18
N LYS A 64 -6.27 -27.24 -15.12
CA LYS A 64 -6.16 -26.01 -14.35
C LYS A 64 -5.02 -25.16 -14.90
N THR A 65 -5.16 -23.85 -14.81
CA THR A 65 -4.07 -22.91 -15.10
C THR A 65 -3.85 -22.00 -13.90
N ARG A 66 -2.60 -21.85 -13.49
CA ARG A 66 -2.19 -20.89 -12.50
C ARG A 66 -1.55 -19.70 -13.19
N ILE A 67 -2.12 -18.52 -12.97
CA ILE A 67 -1.55 -17.27 -13.43
C ILE A 67 -0.73 -16.67 -12.28
N LEU A 68 0.54 -16.36 -12.56
CA LEU A 68 1.42 -15.58 -11.69
C LEU A 68 1.53 -14.20 -12.32
N PHE A 69 1.02 -13.20 -11.63
CA PHE A 69 0.97 -11.82 -12.09
C PHE A 69 1.86 -10.96 -11.22
N GLU A 70 2.79 -10.26 -11.85
CA GLU A 70 3.67 -9.28 -11.23
C GLU A 70 3.24 -7.89 -11.67
N LEU A 71 3.18 -6.97 -10.73
CA LEU A 71 2.81 -5.58 -10.96
C LEU A 71 3.64 -4.69 -10.05
N ASP A 72 4.31 -3.69 -10.63
CA ASP A 72 5.06 -2.72 -9.85
C ASP A 72 4.13 -1.65 -9.25
N LEU A 73 4.26 -1.41 -7.96
CA LEU A 73 3.43 -0.45 -7.22
C LEU A 73 3.76 1.01 -7.55
N LEU A 74 4.80 1.29 -8.33
CA LEU A 74 5.07 2.64 -8.85
C LEU A 74 4.00 3.14 -9.82
N VAL A 75 3.24 2.22 -10.44
CA VAL A 75 2.25 2.57 -11.47
C VAL A 75 0.84 2.11 -11.13
N ALA A 76 0.65 1.39 -10.03
CA ALA A 76 -0.65 0.83 -9.69
C ALA A 76 -0.77 0.56 -8.19
N ASP A 77 -1.91 0.88 -7.63
CA ASP A 77 -2.29 0.54 -6.26
C ASP A 77 -3.06 -0.81 -6.20
N VAL A 78 -3.46 -1.22 -5.00
CA VAL A 78 -4.22 -2.48 -4.81
C VAL A 78 -5.58 -2.45 -5.52
N GLN A 79 -6.25 -1.29 -5.60
CA GLN A 79 -7.50 -1.16 -6.33
C GLN A 79 -7.27 -1.29 -7.84
N SER A 80 -6.19 -0.73 -8.36
CA SER A 80 -5.75 -0.91 -9.74
C SER A 80 -5.54 -2.39 -10.09
N MET A 81 -4.90 -3.15 -9.18
CA MET A 81 -4.78 -4.60 -9.35
C MET A 81 -6.15 -5.29 -9.45
N GLN A 82 -7.12 -4.89 -8.64
CA GLN A 82 -8.47 -5.45 -8.71
C GLN A 82 -9.17 -5.12 -10.04
N ILE A 83 -8.98 -3.89 -10.56
CA ILE A 83 -9.48 -3.46 -11.87
C ILE A 83 -8.88 -4.33 -12.97
N ILE A 84 -7.56 -4.49 -12.98
CA ILE A 84 -6.84 -5.31 -13.97
C ILE A 84 -7.34 -6.76 -13.94
N LEU A 85 -7.42 -7.37 -12.75
CA LEU A 85 -7.88 -8.77 -12.62
C LEU A 85 -9.34 -8.94 -13.03
N ARG A 86 -10.21 -7.99 -12.70
CA ARG A 86 -11.62 -7.99 -13.15
C ARG A 86 -11.72 -7.89 -14.68
N ASN A 87 -10.96 -6.97 -15.28
CA ASN A 87 -10.95 -6.78 -16.73
C ASN A 87 -10.37 -7.99 -17.44
N LEU A 88 -9.30 -8.59 -16.90
CA LEU A 88 -8.74 -9.84 -17.41
C LEU A 88 -9.78 -10.98 -17.37
N ALA A 89 -10.50 -11.14 -16.27
CA ALA A 89 -11.56 -12.14 -16.16
C ALA A 89 -12.71 -11.87 -17.14
N THR A 90 -13.10 -10.60 -17.33
CA THR A 90 -14.13 -10.19 -18.27
C THR A 90 -13.75 -10.52 -19.71
N ALA A 91 -12.52 -10.17 -20.10
CA ALA A 91 -11.99 -10.51 -21.44
C ALA A 91 -11.86 -12.03 -21.66
N TYR A 92 -11.42 -12.77 -20.63
CA TYR A 92 -11.25 -14.22 -20.69
C TYR A 92 -12.57 -14.96 -20.99
N ILE A 93 -13.70 -14.47 -20.49
CA ILE A 93 -15.03 -15.04 -20.77
C ILE A 93 -15.68 -14.47 -22.03
N GLY A 94 -14.94 -13.71 -22.84
CA GLY A 94 -15.38 -13.16 -24.12
C GLY A 94 -16.41 -12.01 -24.00
N ARG A 95 -16.45 -11.33 -22.84
CA ARG A 95 -17.29 -10.14 -22.67
C ARG A 95 -16.52 -8.87 -23.07
N GLU A 96 -17.25 -7.85 -23.49
CA GLU A 96 -16.67 -6.54 -23.77
C GLU A 96 -16.15 -5.90 -22.48
N LEU A 97 -15.00 -5.27 -22.59
CA LEU A 97 -14.43 -4.48 -21.51
C LEU A 97 -15.23 -3.17 -21.34
N PRO A 98 -15.27 -2.59 -20.12
CA PRO A 98 -15.83 -1.26 -19.92
C PRO A 98 -15.16 -0.27 -20.88
N GLU A 99 -15.96 0.69 -21.41
CA GLU A 99 -15.38 1.77 -22.21
C GLU A 99 -14.35 2.53 -21.37
N GLU A 100 -13.18 2.77 -21.95
CA GLU A 100 -12.16 3.60 -21.32
C GLU A 100 -12.72 5.01 -21.08
N SER A 101 -12.48 5.54 -19.90
CA SER A 101 -12.79 6.95 -19.63
C SER A 101 -11.93 7.84 -20.50
N LYS A 102 -12.45 8.35 -21.59
CA LYS A 102 -11.74 9.25 -22.52
C LYS A 102 -11.33 10.57 -21.86
N ASN A 103 -11.94 10.90 -20.74
CA ASN A 103 -11.80 12.20 -20.09
C ASN A 103 -10.91 12.18 -18.86
N TRP A 104 -10.57 10.99 -18.34
CA TRP A 104 -9.81 10.84 -17.12
C TRP A 104 -8.59 9.95 -17.32
N ASN A 105 -7.45 10.48 -16.99
CA ASN A 105 -6.22 9.73 -16.75
C ASN A 105 -5.57 10.29 -15.47
N PHE A 106 -4.55 9.62 -14.98
CA PHE A 106 -3.90 10.01 -13.74
C PHE A 106 -3.30 11.42 -13.77
N GLY A 107 -2.77 11.85 -14.91
CA GLY A 107 -2.22 13.22 -15.08
C GLY A 107 -3.31 14.29 -14.92
N VAL A 108 -4.44 14.11 -15.61
CA VAL A 108 -5.61 15.01 -15.51
C VAL A 108 -6.15 15.04 -14.07
N TYR A 109 -6.20 13.88 -13.40
CA TYR A 109 -6.59 13.82 -12.01
C TYR A 109 -5.68 14.66 -11.12
N LEU A 110 -4.35 14.49 -11.24
CA LEU A 110 -3.39 15.25 -10.44
C LEU A 110 -3.46 16.76 -10.69
N GLU A 111 -3.63 17.18 -11.95
CA GLU A 111 -3.77 18.61 -12.28
C GLU A 111 -5.01 19.23 -11.64
N ASN A 112 -6.14 18.53 -11.69
CA ASN A 112 -7.38 19.00 -11.08
C ASN A 112 -7.29 19.01 -9.56
N GLN A 113 -6.78 17.94 -8.96
CA GLN A 113 -6.55 17.88 -7.53
C GLN A 113 -5.68 19.03 -7.02
N HIS A 114 -4.60 19.38 -7.74
CA HIS A 114 -3.74 20.50 -7.36
C HIS A 114 -4.44 21.85 -7.38
N LYS A 115 -5.37 22.06 -8.30
CA LYS A 115 -6.15 23.30 -8.40
C LYS A 115 -7.22 23.37 -7.31
N ASP A 116 -7.98 22.29 -7.16
CA ASP A 116 -9.14 22.24 -6.28
C ASP A 116 -8.75 22.24 -4.79
N GLU A 117 -7.57 21.69 -4.43
CA GLU A 117 -7.11 21.53 -3.05
C GLU A 117 -6.10 22.58 -2.58
N ALA A 118 -5.84 23.64 -3.33
CA ALA A 118 -4.78 24.59 -2.98
C ALA A 118 -4.91 25.16 -1.56
N GLU A 119 -6.11 25.56 -1.15
CA GLU A 119 -6.37 26.10 0.19
C GLU A 119 -6.36 25.00 1.28
N GLU A 120 -6.94 23.83 0.98
CA GLU A 120 -6.91 22.68 1.89
C GLU A 120 -5.48 22.23 2.15
N ARG A 121 -4.65 22.20 1.10
CA ARG A 121 -3.23 21.85 1.19
C ARG A 121 -2.44 22.83 2.07
N LYS A 122 -2.75 24.11 1.97
CA LYS A 122 -2.13 25.13 2.84
C LYS A 122 -2.47 24.90 4.31
N LEU A 123 -3.74 24.69 4.62
CA LEU A 123 -4.20 24.38 5.98
C LEU A 123 -3.59 23.06 6.50
N ALA A 124 -3.53 22.05 5.65
CA ALA A 124 -2.91 20.78 5.98
C ALA A 124 -1.41 20.93 6.27
N LYS A 125 -0.69 21.69 5.44
CA LYS A 125 0.72 21.99 5.67
C LYS A 125 0.95 22.74 6.99
N GLU A 126 0.11 23.71 7.32
CA GLU A 126 0.20 24.42 8.60
C GLU A 126 -0.05 23.50 9.81
N TYR A 127 -1.01 22.57 9.68
CA TYR A 127 -1.28 21.56 10.70
C TYR A 127 -0.06 20.67 10.96
N TRP A 128 0.53 20.11 9.90
CA TRP A 128 1.68 19.23 10.00
C TRP A 128 2.94 19.96 10.46
N ASN A 129 3.20 21.16 9.96
CA ASN A 129 4.37 21.96 10.35
C ASN A 129 4.44 22.26 11.84
N LYS A 130 3.31 22.41 12.52
CA LYS A 130 3.25 22.59 13.99
C LYS A 130 3.66 21.35 14.76
N ARG A 131 3.64 20.17 14.13
CA ARG A 131 3.91 18.87 14.76
C ARG A 131 5.25 18.29 14.38
N VAL A 132 5.77 18.64 13.20
CA VAL A 132 6.99 18.02 12.62
C VAL A 132 8.19 18.12 13.57
N GLN A 133 8.34 19.22 14.31
CA GLN A 133 9.47 19.44 15.25
C GLN A 133 9.48 18.43 16.43
N ASP A 134 8.30 18.04 16.91
CA ASP A 134 8.13 17.17 18.07
C ASP A 134 7.66 15.75 17.66
N MET A 135 7.58 15.46 16.36
CA MET A 135 7.11 14.19 15.86
C MET A 135 8.15 13.09 16.14
N PRO A 136 7.74 12.00 16.82
CA PRO A 136 8.66 10.91 17.09
C PRO A 136 9.00 10.15 15.81
N LEU A 137 10.05 9.35 15.89
CA LEU A 137 10.40 8.37 14.85
C LEU A 137 9.52 7.11 14.94
N GLY A 138 9.81 6.13 14.10
CA GLY A 138 9.20 4.81 14.19
C GLY A 138 9.52 4.08 15.50
N PRO A 139 8.87 2.94 15.75
CA PRO A 139 9.13 2.14 16.95
C PRO A 139 10.55 1.55 16.92
N GLU A 140 11.26 1.66 18.02
CA GLU A 140 12.61 1.08 18.19
C GLU A 140 12.51 -0.41 18.54
N LEU A 141 12.39 -1.24 17.54
CA LEU A 141 12.27 -2.69 17.69
C LEU A 141 13.64 -3.37 17.79
N PRO A 142 13.73 -4.53 18.46
CA PRO A 142 14.97 -5.32 18.46
C PRO A 142 15.25 -5.85 17.05
N LEU A 143 16.36 -5.42 16.48
CA LEU A 143 16.78 -5.78 15.13
C LEU A 143 17.84 -6.89 15.16
N ALA A 144 17.66 -7.94 14.36
CA ALA A 144 18.68 -8.98 14.15
C ALA A 144 19.90 -8.43 13.37
N LYS A 145 19.65 -7.48 12.45
CA LYS A 145 20.68 -6.76 11.68
C LYS A 145 20.29 -5.30 11.52
N LYS A 146 21.26 -4.41 11.51
CA LYS A 146 21.00 -3.00 11.17
C LYS A 146 20.60 -2.89 9.69
N PRO A 147 19.65 -2.01 9.32
CA PRO A 147 19.23 -1.81 7.93
C PRO A 147 20.41 -1.53 6.98
N SER A 148 21.42 -0.76 7.43
CA SER A 148 22.64 -0.47 6.67
C SER A 148 23.48 -1.71 6.30
N ASN A 149 23.31 -2.83 7.00
CA ASN A 149 24.02 -4.07 6.78
C ASN A 149 23.23 -5.08 5.92
N ILE A 150 22.08 -4.66 5.40
CA ILE A 150 21.24 -5.50 4.51
C ILE A 150 21.66 -5.21 3.07
N THR A 151 22.33 -6.17 2.45
CA THR A 151 22.79 -6.08 1.05
C THR A 151 21.75 -6.57 0.06
N GLU A 152 20.87 -7.48 0.49
CA GLU A 152 19.79 -8.06 -0.31
C GLU A 152 18.49 -8.03 0.49
N MET A 153 17.47 -7.34 -0.05
CA MET A 153 16.17 -7.25 0.59
C MET A 153 15.35 -8.50 0.28
N LYS A 154 15.13 -9.33 1.30
CA LYS A 154 14.25 -10.50 1.24
C LYS A 154 13.14 -10.38 2.29
N PHE A 155 11.90 -10.51 1.85
CA PHE A 155 10.75 -10.44 2.71
C PHE A 155 10.17 -11.83 2.97
N ASN A 156 10.09 -12.21 4.25
CA ASN A 156 9.43 -13.44 4.67
C ASN A 156 7.98 -13.12 5.06
N ARG A 157 7.04 -13.70 4.33
CA ARG A 157 5.61 -13.53 4.63
C ARG A 157 5.23 -14.50 5.77
N ARG A 158 4.57 -13.95 6.77
CA ARG A 158 3.88 -14.72 7.81
C ARG A 158 2.39 -14.50 7.67
N ILE A 159 1.61 -15.57 7.62
CA ILE A 159 0.16 -15.51 7.40
C ILE A 159 -0.52 -16.12 8.61
N VAL A 160 -1.45 -15.37 9.18
CA VAL A 160 -2.43 -15.86 10.16
C VAL A 160 -3.81 -15.63 9.57
N ARG A 161 -4.68 -16.62 9.65
CA ARG A 161 -6.06 -16.52 9.18
C ARG A 161 -6.99 -16.67 10.35
N LEU A 162 -7.88 -15.71 10.51
CA LEU A 162 -9.03 -15.84 11.39
C LEU A 162 -10.14 -16.62 10.67
N GLN A 163 -10.83 -17.48 11.40
CA GLN A 163 -12.03 -18.14 10.88
C GLN A 163 -13.14 -17.09 10.74
N LYS A 164 -14.12 -17.39 9.89
CA LYS A 164 -15.22 -16.48 9.62
C LYS A 164 -15.95 -16.06 10.89
N GLU A 165 -16.21 -17.01 11.76
CA GLU A 165 -16.93 -16.82 13.02
C GLU A 165 -16.15 -15.91 13.99
N GLU A 166 -14.83 -16.07 14.08
CA GLU A 166 -13.95 -15.22 14.87
C GLU A 166 -13.97 -13.77 14.37
N TRP A 167 -13.92 -13.62 13.04
CA TRP A 167 -13.97 -12.31 12.40
C TRP A 167 -15.31 -11.61 12.62
N GLU A 168 -16.43 -12.31 12.50
CA GLU A 168 -17.77 -11.78 12.77
C GLU A 168 -17.93 -11.32 14.23
N VAL A 169 -17.33 -12.04 15.19
CA VAL A 169 -17.29 -11.62 16.60
C VAL A 169 -16.52 -10.31 16.76
N LEU A 170 -15.36 -10.16 16.10
CA LEU A 170 -14.56 -8.95 16.18
C LEU A 170 -15.31 -7.75 15.53
N GLN A 171 -15.95 -7.96 14.38
CA GLN A 171 -16.75 -6.92 13.72
C GLN A 171 -17.90 -6.44 14.61
N ARG A 172 -18.63 -7.37 15.23
CA ARG A 172 -19.71 -7.04 16.15
C ARG A 172 -19.21 -6.25 17.35
N LYS A 173 -18.13 -6.69 18.01
CA LYS A 173 -17.53 -5.97 19.14
C LYS A 173 -17.04 -4.58 18.76
N ALA A 174 -16.49 -4.42 17.56
CA ALA A 174 -16.09 -3.12 17.04
C ALA A 174 -17.34 -2.21 16.89
N ALA A 175 -18.41 -2.71 16.29
CA ALA A 175 -19.65 -1.97 16.09
C ALA A 175 -20.30 -1.56 17.44
N GLU A 176 -20.37 -2.47 18.41
CA GLU A 176 -20.88 -2.21 19.76
C GLU A 176 -20.11 -1.07 20.47
N ASN A 177 -18.82 -0.91 20.16
CA ASN A 177 -17.99 0.17 20.69
C ASN A 177 -17.86 1.37 19.74
N GLN A 178 -18.67 1.45 18.68
CA GLN A 178 -18.67 2.56 17.70
C GLN A 178 -17.30 2.82 17.07
N ILE A 179 -16.56 1.75 16.77
CA ILE A 179 -15.29 1.77 16.05
C ILE A 179 -15.36 0.88 14.81
N THR A 180 -14.50 1.16 13.83
CA THR A 180 -14.35 0.26 12.68
C THR A 180 -13.42 -0.91 13.01
N PRO A 181 -13.56 -2.06 12.33
CA PRO A 181 -12.58 -3.14 12.44
C PRO A 181 -11.14 -2.70 12.15
N ALA A 182 -10.94 -1.74 11.24
CA ALA A 182 -9.63 -1.18 10.94
C ALA A 182 -9.01 -0.47 12.16
N ILE A 183 -9.80 0.35 12.88
CA ILE A 183 -9.33 1.02 14.12
C ILE A 183 -9.00 -0.02 15.19
N LEU A 184 -9.83 -1.08 15.34
CA LEU A 184 -9.56 -2.16 16.29
C LEU A 184 -8.23 -2.86 16.00
N LEU A 185 -7.99 -3.25 14.73
CA LEU A 185 -6.77 -3.91 14.31
C LEU A 185 -5.54 -2.99 14.43
N LEU A 186 -5.67 -1.73 14.02
CA LEU A 186 -4.60 -0.73 14.17
C LEU A 186 -4.23 -0.53 15.64
N SER A 187 -5.23 -0.48 16.52
CA SER A 187 -5.00 -0.32 17.96
C SER A 187 -4.31 -1.55 18.57
N ALA A 188 -4.71 -2.76 18.15
CA ALA A 188 -4.05 -3.98 18.56
C ALA A 188 -2.60 -4.03 18.07
N TYR A 189 -2.35 -3.63 16.83
CA TYR A 189 -1.02 -3.55 16.26
C TYR A 189 -0.13 -2.55 17.01
N ALA A 190 -0.62 -1.33 17.24
CA ALA A 190 0.10 -0.32 18.00
C ALA A 190 0.42 -0.79 19.44
N TYR A 191 -0.52 -1.47 20.08
CA TYR A 191 -0.35 -2.01 21.43
C TYR A 191 0.70 -3.13 21.48
N VAL A 192 0.79 -3.96 20.45
CA VAL A 192 1.85 -4.98 20.32
C VAL A 192 3.20 -4.33 20.02
N LEU A 193 3.26 -3.36 19.11
CA LEU A 193 4.50 -2.62 18.82
C LEU A 193 5.07 -1.96 20.08
N GLU A 194 4.22 -1.34 20.90
CA GLU A 194 4.64 -0.73 22.17
C GLU A 194 5.32 -1.73 23.10
N ARG A 195 4.86 -2.99 23.13
CA ARG A 195 5.44 -4.06 23.97
C ARG A 195 6.85 -4.45 23.54
N TRP A 196 7.15 -4.33 22.25
CA TRP A 196 8.44 -4.69 21.67
C TRP A 196 9.36 -3.50 21.45
N SER A 197 8.85 -2.29 21.52
CA SER A 197 9.62 -1.07 21.32
C SER A 197 10.23 -0.55 22.62
N SER A 198 11.47 -0.06 22.52
CA SER A 198 12.13 0.64 23.65
C SER A 198 11.52 2.02 23.89
N ASN A 199 11.05 2.70 22.85
CA ASN A 199 10.31 3.95 22.96
C ASN A 199 8.79 3.69 23.04
N LYS A 200 8.09 4.52 23.81
CA LYS A 200 6.63 4.43 24.02
C LYS A 200 5.85 5.48 23.22
N LYS A 201 6.57 6.36 22.56
CA LYS A 201 6.05 7.37 21.65
C LYS A 201 6.68 7.13 20.29
N PHE A 202 5.88 6.84 19.26
CA PHE A 202 6.37 6.51 17.91
C PHE A 202 5.33 6.82 16.85
N VAL A 203 5.72 6.80 15.58
CA VAL A 203 4.85 6.99 14.43
C VAL A 203 4.63 5.66 13.71
N ILE A 204 3.42 5.45 13.22
CA ILE A 204 3.07 4.38 12.29
C ILE A 204 2.69 5.01 10.95
N ASN A 205 3.26 4.50 9.86
CA ASN A 205 2.84 4.84 8.50
C ASN A 205 1.57 4.08 8.15
N ILE A 206 0.53 4.81 7.79
CA ILE A 206 -0.74 4.22 7.33
C ILE A 206 -0.90 4.54 5.86
N PRO A 207 -0.74 3.55 4.95
CA PRO A 207 -1.09 3.72 3.55
C PRO A 207 -2.61 3.74 3.40
N PHE A 208 -3.12 4.65 2.57
CA PHE A 208 -4.52 4.67 2.17
C PHE A 208 -4.66 5.14 0.73
N PHE A 209 -5.79 4.78 0.11
CA PHE A 209 -6.05 5.09 -1.28
C PHE A 209 -6.84 6.40 -1.35
N ASN A 210 -6.22 7.43 -1.92
CA ASN A 210 -6.82 8.76 -2.01
C ASN A 210 -7.49 8.96 -3.37
N ARG A 211 -8.41 8.05 -3.75
CA ARG A 211 -9.25 8.22 -4.93
C ARG A 211 -10.45 9.07 -4.58
N LYS A 212 -10.50 10.27 -5.12
CA LYS A 212 -11.62 11.17 -4.89
C LYS A 212 -12.79 10.82 -5.79
N THR A 213 -13.86 10.35 -5.19
CA THR A 213 -15.06 9.85 -5.88
C THR A 213 -15.90 10.95 -6.53
N GLU A 214 -15.62 12.22 -6.27
CA GLU A 214 -16.21 13.37 -6.96
C GLU A 214 -15.79 13.48 -8.43
N TYR A 215 -14.72 12.77 -8.84
CA TYR A 215 -14.32 12.70 -10.25
C TYR A 215 -14.91 11.46 -10.92
N PRO A 216 -15.94 11.59 -11.77
CA PRO A 216 -16.62 10.46 -12.38
C PRO A 216 -15.67 9.60 -13.22
N GLY A 217 -15.69 8.28 -13.01
CA GLY A 217 -14.85 7.33 -13.72
C GLY A 217 -13.44 7.10 -13.12
N ILE A 218 -13.10 7.81 -12.03
CA ILE A 218 -11.81 7.64 -11.35
C ILE A 218 -11.64 6.24 -10.76
N GLU A 219 -12.75 5.59 -10.44
CA GLU A 219 -12.80 4.22 -9.93
C GLU A 219 -12.29 3.17 -10.92
N GLU A 220 -12.26 3.48 -12.21
CA GLU A 220 -11.77 2.60 -13.29
C GLU A 220 -10.34 2.93 -13.73
N VAL A 221 -9.74 3.98 -13.22
CA VAL A 221 -8.38 4.40 -13.61
C VAL A 221 -7.35 3.51 -12.91
N VAL A 222 -6.43 2.95 -13.71
CA VAL A 222 -5.26 2.20 -13.21
C VAL A 222 -4.12 3.19 -12.98
N ALA A 223 -3.79 3.42 -11.71
CA ALA A 223 -2.67 4.25 -11.28
C ALA A 223 -2.39 4.06 -9.78
N ASP A 224 -1.29 4.57 -9.28
CA ASP A 224 -1.00 4.61 -7.86
C ASP A 224 -1.61 5.85 -7.19
N PHE A 225 -2.72 5.66 -6.51
CA PHE A 225 -3.38 6.68 -5.68
C PHE A 225 -3.00 6.54 -4.19
N THR A 226 -2.03 5.69 -3.89
CA THR A 226 -1.59 5.48 -2.51
C THR A 226 -0.96 6.75 -1.95
N THR A 227 -1.42 7.16 -0.80
CA THR A 227 -0.80 8.20 0.01
C THR A 227 -0.52 7.66 1.41
N LEU A 228 0.27 8.39 2.17
CA LEU A 228 0.63 8.02 3.53
C LEU A 228 0.05 9.01 4.53
N LEU A 229 -0.35 8.49 5.67
CA LEU A 229 -0.67 9.24 6.87
C LEU A 229 0.29 8.84 7.98
N LEU A 230 0.91 9.81 8.65
CA LEU A 230 1.79 9.57 9.78
C LEU A 230 0.96 9.64 11.07
N LEU A 231 0.62 8.49 11.62
CA LEU A 231 -0.14 8.41 12.86
C LEU A 231 0.80 8.36 14.07
N GLU A 232 0.76 9.39 14.89
CA GLU A 232 1.50 9.44 16.14
C GLU A 232 0.80 8.60 17.23
N ILE A 233 1.56 7.70 17.83
CA ILE A 233 1.14 6.86 18.95
C ILE A 233 1.91 7.31 20.20
N ASN A 234 1.20 7.59 21.29
CA ASN A 234 1.82 7.93 22.57
C ASN A 234 1.24 7.05 23.70
N LEU A 235 2.03 6.10 24.14
CA LEU A 235 1.70 5.14 25.21
C LEU A 235 2.65 5.26 26.43
N GLU A 236 3.26 6.43 26.64
CA GLU A 236 4.15 6.68 27.80
C GLU A 236 3.43 6.47 29.13
N LYS A 237 2.15 6.81 29.20
CA LYS A 237 1.31 6.52 30.37
C LYS A 237 0.60 5.19 30.16
N LYS A 238 0.60 4.34 31.21
CA LYS A 238 -0.18 3.09 31.18
C LYS A 238 -1.63 3.39 30.83
N LYS A 239 -2.13 2.72 29.79
CA LYS A 239 -3.50 2.85 29.30
C LYS A 239 -4.12 1.48 29.18
N THR A 240 -5.40 1.40 29.44
CA THR A 240 -6.21 0.24 29.08
C THR A 240 -6.31 0.16 27.55
N PHE A 241 -6.57 -1.02 27.01
CA PHE A 241 -6.75 -1.17 25.55
C PHE A 241 -7.87 -0.27 25.02
N LYS A 242 -8.95 -0.07 25.79
CA LYS A 242 -10.04 0.84 25.42
C LYS A 242 -9.55 2.29 25.26
N GLU A 243 -8.73 2.77 26.19
CA GLU A 243 -8.16 4.13 26.11
C GLU A 243 -7.22 4.27 24.92
N VAL A 244 -6.47 3.21 24.58
CA VAL A 244 -5.63 3.19 23.37
C VAL A 244 -6.49 3.30 22.10
N VAL A 245 -7.58 2.54 22.02
CA VAL A 245 -8.52 2.60 20.90
C VAL A 245 -9.11 3.99 20.72
N GLU A 246 -9.59 4.61 21.81
CA GLU A 246 -10.17 5.96 21.75
C GLU A 246 -9.14 7.02 21.35
N MET A 247 -7.92 6.91 21.85
CA MET A 247 -6.83 7.81 21.49
C MET A 247 -6.50 7.69 19.99
N ILE A 248 -6.32 6.46 19.48
CA ILE A 248 -6.01 6.20 18.08
C ILE A 248 -7.14 6.66 17.18
N LYS A 249 -8.39 6.35 17.52
CA LYS A 249 -9.58 6.81 16.80
C LYS A 249 -9.59 8.32 16.66
N LYS A 250 -9.43 9.03 17.78
CA LYS A 250 -9.43 10.50 17.81
C LYS A 250 -8.31 11.07 16.95
N GLN A 251 -7.08 10.57 17.12
CA GLN A 251 -5.93 11.06 16.37
C GLN A 251 -6.07 10.77 14.87
N LEU A 252 -6.46 9.54 14.51
CA LEU A 252 -6.65 9.15 13.11
C LEU A 252 -7.69 10.04 12.41
N TYR A 253 -8.87 10.23 13.01
CA TYR A 253 -9.90 11.08 12.43
C TYR A 253 -9.49 12.56 12.35
N GLN A 254 -8.66 13.03 13.25
CA GLN A 254 -8.11 14.38 13.18
C GLN A 254 -7.12 14.49 12.02
N ASP A 255 -6.18 13.54 11.91
CA ASP A 255 -5.14 13.55 10.87
C ASP A 255 -5.71 13.35 9.47
N MET A 256 -6.78 12.56 9.33
CA MET A 256 -7.47 12.35 8.06
C MET A 256 -8.08 13.63 7.45
N LYS A 257 -8.31 14.67 8.24
CA LYS A 257 -8.78 15.97 7.72
C LYS A 257 -7.69 16.76 6.97
N TYR A 258 -6.44 16.33 7.10
CA TYR A 258 -5.27 17.05 6.60
C TYR A 258 -4.43 16.20 5.64
N THR A 259 -5.10 15.30 4.91
CA THR A 259 -4.45 14.36 3.98
C THR A 259 -4.04 14.98 2.63
N SER A 260 -4.52 16.19 2.33
CA SER A 260 -4.08 16.97 1.17
C SER A 260 -2.58 17.36 1.26
N TYR A 261 -1.95 17.26 2.45
CA TYR A 261 -0.52 17.27 2.65
C TYR A 261 -0.07 15.87 3.07
N SER A 262 0.45 15.09 2.13
CA SER A 262 0.70 13.66 2.33
C SER A 262 1.79 13.37 3.35
N GLY A 263 1.74 12.20 3.99
CA GLY A 263 2.78 11.74 4.90
C GLY A 263 4.18 11.70 4.28
N VAL A 264 4.29 11.52 2.95
CA VAL A 264 5.57 11.61 2.23
C VAL A 264 6.13 13.02 2.29
N GLN A 265 5.28 14.04 2.17
CA GLN A 265 5.68 15.45 2.28
C GLN A 265 6.11 15.78 3.72
N VAL A 266 5.34 15.28 4.70
CA VAL A 266 5.69 15.42 6.13
C VAL A 266 7.05 14.75 6.42
N GLN A 267 7.30 13.57 5.89
CA GLN A 267 8.60 12.88 6.05
C GLN A 267 9.77 13.67 5.44
N ARG A 268 9.54 14.32 4.29
CA ARG A 268 10.55 15.20 3.68
C ARG A 268 10.85 16.41 4.56
N ASP A 269 9.82 17.00 5.17
CA ASP A 269 10.00 18.14 6.09
C ASP A 269 10.78 17.70 7.35
N ILE A 270 10.48 16.51 7.91
CA ILE A 270 11.23 15.95 9.04
C ILE A 270 12.71 15.74 8.64
N ALA A 271 12.96 15.15 7.46
CA ALA A 271 14.31 14.91 6.98
C ALA A 271 15.11 16.20 6.75
N GLN A 272 14.46 17.27 6.29
CA GLN A 272 15.09 18.56 6.13
C GLN A 272 15.48 19.21 7.47
N LEU A 273 14.66 19.05 8.50
CA LEU A 273 14.92 19.59 9.83
C LEU A 273 16.00 18.80 10.57
N SER A 274 16.04 17.49 10.43
CA SER A 274 17.00 16.61 11.12
C SER A 274 18.34 16.47 10.42
N GLY A 275 18.43 16.85 9.14
CA GLY A 275 19.62 16.63 8.30
C GLY A 275 19.88 15.16 7.95
N GLU A 276 19.04 14.24 8.40
CA GLU A 276 19.14 12.81 8.14
C GLU A 276 17.90 12.28 7.40
N ARG A 277 18.10 11.37 6.44
CA ARG A 277 17.00 10.58 5.89
C ARG A 277 16.55 9.57 6.95
N GLN A 278 15.57 9.93 7.74
CA GLN A 278 15.01 9.03 8.75
C GLN A 278 13.99 8.11 8.07
N ILE A 279 14.19 6.81 8.24
CA ILE A 279 13.20 5.81 7.86
C ILE A 279 12.18 5.76 9.01
N ILE A 280 11.01 6.29 8.75
CA ILE A 280 9.86 6.11 9.63
C ILE A 280 9.21 4.79 9.20
N ALA A 281 9.12 3.82 10.09
CA ALA A 281 8.56 2.50 9.83
C ALA A 281 7.03 2.52 9.67
#